data_9dfbadb2ad5e7db518b82d869c9e5127
#
_entry.id   9dfbadb2ad5e7db518b82d869c9e5127
#
_cell.length_a   1.000
_cell.length_b   1.000
_cell.length_c   1.000
_cell.angle_alpha   90.00
_cell.angle_beta   90.00
_cell.angle_gamma   90.00
#
_symmetry.space_group_name_H-M   'P 1'
#
loop_
_entity.id
_entity.type
_entity.pdbx_description
1 polymer ?
#
loop_
_entity_poly.entity_id
_entity_poly.type
_entity_poly.pdbx_seq_one_letter_code
_entity_poly.pdbx_strand_id
1 'polypeptide(L)'
;MDYLSFDVSDNADGVITLEALASTSAAQHAAVLAEVRRVLDWAWQHFPHTHGRAEDGMEWDHDLQDVVEAGGWHAVTLTLTASERFAQEFLAEFGGRDD
;
A
#
# COMPACT_ATOMS: atom_id res chain seq x y z
N MET A 1 -6.40 8.05 5.66
CA MET A 1 -6.06 7.12 6.75
C MET A 1 -5.19 7.82 7.77
N ASP A 2 -5.21 7.35 9.00
CA ASP A 2 -4.55 8.05 10.09
C ASP A 2 -3.05 7.78 10.15
N TYR A 3 -2.61 6.61 9.71
CA TYR A 3 -1.21 6.20 9.82
C TYR A 3 -0.52 6.03 8.48
N LEU A 4 -1.19 5.47 7.49
CA LEU A 4 -0.60 5.23 6.19
C LEU A 4 -0.82 6.42 5.27
N SER A 5 0.28 6.92 4.74
CA SER A 5 0.28 7.98 3.73
C SER A 5 1.13 7.47 2.56
N PHE A 6 0.54 7.44 1.38
CA PHE A 6 1.18 6.81 0.24
C PHE A 6 1.92 7.82 -0.61
N ASP A 7 3.19 7.52 -0.86
CA ASP A 7 3.98 8.23 -1.87
C ASP A 7 3.83 7.50 -3.19
N VAL A 8 3.74 8.27 -4.26
CA VAL A 8 3.51 7.75 -5.61
C VAL A 8 4.75 7.98 -6.44
N SER A 9 5.27 6.91 -7.03
CA SER A 9 6.40 6.98 -7.95
C SER A 9 5.99 6.37 -9.29
N ASP A 10 6.23 7.09 -10.37
CA ASP A 10 5.86 6.68 -11.71
C ASP A 10 7.11 6.24 -12.47
N ASN A 11 7.12 5.00 -12.90
CA ASN A 11 8.24 4.45 -13.68
C ASN A 11 7.97 4.62 -15.17
N ALA A 12 9.07 4.62 -15.97
CA ALA A 12 9.00 4.90 -17.38
C ALA A 12 8.24 3.84 -18.19
N ASP A 13 8.03 2.66 -17.63
CA ASP A 13 7.38 1.55 -18.34
C ASP A 13 5.91 1.36 -17.95
N GLY A 14 5.30 2.39 -17.37
CA GLY A 14 3.88 2.35 -17.03
C GLY A 14 3.56 1.66 -15.71
N VAL A 15 4.58 1.33 -14.93
CA VAL A 15 4.40 0.74 -13.60
C VAL A 15 4.49 1.83 -12.55
N ILE A 16 3.51 1.84 -11.65
CA ILE A 16 3.44 2.86 -10.59
C ILE A 16 3.68 2.17 -9.25
N THR A 17 4.53 2.78 -8.44
CA THR A 17 4.79 2.30 -7.09
C THR A 17 4.08 3.19 -6.08
N LEU A 18 3.29 2.57 -5.20
CA LEU A 18 2.59 3.23 -4.12
C LEU A 18 3.17 2.69 -2.81
N GLU A 19 3.78 3.55 -2.02
CA GLU A 19 4.49 3.11 -0.82
C GLU A 19 4.08 3.93 0.39
N ALA A 20 3.80 3.24 1.50
CA ALA A 20 3.49 3.88 2.77
C ALA A 20 4.34 3.26 3.87
N LEU A 21 4.84 4.10 4.75
CA LEU A 21 5.61 3.68 5.91
C LEU A 21 4.96 4.29 7.16
N ALA A 22 4.74 3.46 8.17
CA ALA A 22 4.28 3.93 9.48
C ALA A 22 5.16 3.33 10.56
N SER A 23 5.77 4.19 11.39
CA SER A 23 6.57 3.75 12.52
C SER A 23 5.85 4.19 13.79
N THR A 24 5.39 3.23 14.58
CA THR A 24 4.54 3.50 15.73
C THR A 24 4.95 2.66 16.93
N SER A 25 4.40 3.04 18.09
CA SER A 25 4.54 2.24 19.29
C SER A 25 3.71 0.95 19.18
N ALA A 26 3.98 0.01 20.09
CA ALA A 26 3.20 -1.23 20.13
C ALA A 26 1.71 -0.97 20.32
N ALA A 27 1.35 0.09 21.05
CA ALA A 27 -0.04 0.42 21.31
C ALA A 27 -0.81 0.78 20.04
N GLN A 28 -0.12 1.31 19.03
CA GLN A 28 -0.74 1.76 17.78
C GLN A 28 -0.53 0.79 16.63
N HIS A 29 0.30 -0.22 16.82
CA HIS A 29 0.65 -1.18 15.77
C HIS A 29 -0.57 -1.89 15.20
N ALA A 30 -1.52 -2.30 16.06
CA ALA A 30 -2.73 -2.99 15.61
C ALA A 30 -3.57 -2.08 14.68
N ALA A 31 -3.61 -0.77 14.98
CA ALA A 31 -4.34 0.18 14.15
C ALA A 31 -3.68 0.35 12.78
N VAL A 32 -2.34 0.34 12.73
CA VAL A 32 -1.61 0.38 11.47
C VAL A 32 -1.92 -0.85 10.63
N LEU A 33 -1.88 -2.03 11.24
CA LEU A 33 -2.19 -3.26 10.52
C LEU A 33 -3.65 -3.31 10.05
N ALA A 34 -4.57 -2.71 10.79
CA ALA A 34 -5.96 -2.60 10.36
C ALA A 34 -6.07 -1.75 9.09
N GLU A 35 -5.28 -0.69 8.97
CA GLU A 35 -5.27 0.12 7.75
C GLU A 35 -4.67 -0.65 6.58
N VAL A 36 -3.59 -1.41 6.81
CA VAL A 36 -3.01 -2.28 5.80
C VAL A 36 -4.06 -3.26 5.28
N ARG A 37 -4.79 -3.91 6.20
CA ARG A 37 -5.83 -4.87 5.83
C ARG A 37 -6.92 -4.20 4.99
N ARG A 38 -7.30 -2.99 5.35
CA ARG A 38 -8.32 -2.25 4.63
C ARG A 38 -7.91 -1.99 3.18
N VAL A 39 -6.66 -1.61 2.97
CA VAL A 39 -6.10 -1.40 1.64
C VAL A 39 -6.10 -2.70 0.85
N LEU A 40 -5.58 -3.77 1.44
CA LEU A 40 -5.46 -5.05 0.74
C LEU A 40 -6.84 -5.68 0.47
N ASP A 41 -7.79 -5.55 1.41
CA ASP A 41 -9.15 -6.04 1.18
C ASP A 41 -9.81 -5.30 0.01
N TRP A 42 -9.63 -3.99 -0.06
CA TRP A 42 -10.13 -3.20 -1.18
C TRP A 42 -9.53 -3.71 -2.51
N ALA A 43 -8.21 -3.92 -2.53
CA ALA A 43 -7.52 -4.35 -3.73
C ALA A 43 -8.02 -5.74 -4.18
N TRP A 44 -8.16 -6.67 -3.24
CA TRP A 44 -8.67 -8.00 -3.56
C TRP A 44 -10.13 -7.97 -4.05
N GLN A 45 -10.94 -7.06 -3.51
CA GLN A 45 -12.33 -6.93 -3.95
C GLN A 45 -12.45 -6.36 -5.35
N HIS A 46 -11.61 -5.38 -5.67
CA HIS A 46 -11.73 -4.66 -6.96
C HIS A 46 -10.90 -5.28 -8.07
N PHE A 47 -9.82 -5.97 -7.71
CA PHE A 47 -8.90 -6.59 -8.67
C PHE A 47 -8.58 -8.02 -8.25
N PRO A 48 -9.61 -8.90 -8.17
CA PRO A 48 -9.41 -10.24 -7.56
C PRO A 48 -8.62 -11.21 -8.43
N HIS A 49 -8.47 -10.94 -9.73
CA HIS A 49 -7.85 -11.90 -10.65
C HIS A 49 -6.55 -11.40 -11.26
N THR A 50 -6.07 -10.24 -10.85
CA THR A 50 -4.91 -9.60 -11.48
C THR A 50 -3.82 -9.26 -10.48
N HIS A 51 -3.72 -10.03 -9.39
CA HIS A 51 -2.62 -9.89 -8.43
C HIS A 51 -1.44 -10.74 -8.87
N GLY A 52 -0.29 -10.11 -8.98
CA GLY A 52 0.94 -10.77 -9.36
C GLY A 52 1.91 -9.80 -9.99
N ARG A 53 2.93 -10.35 -10.64
CA ARG A 53 4.02 -9.55 -11.18
C ARG A 53 3.56 -8.76 -12.41
N ALA A 54 4.01 -7.51 -12.48
CA ALA A 54 3.68 -6.64 -13.62
C ALA A 54 4.17 -7.23 -14.94
N GLU A 55 5.32 -7.90 -14.93
CA GLU A 55 5.87 -8.53 -16.13
C GLU A 55 5.04 -9.73 -16.61
N ASP A 56 4.15 -10.25 -15.76
CA ASP A 56 3.20 -11.30 -16.14
C ASP A 56 1.85 -10.72 -16.57
N GLY A 57 1.76 -9.40 -16.72
CA GLY A 57 0.54 -8.73 -17.15
C GLY A 57 -0.46 -8.46 -16.03
N MET A 58 -0.05 -8.63 -14.79
CA MET A 58 -0.94 -8.39 -13.65
C MET A 58 -1.04 -6.90 -13.35
N GLU A 59 -2.14 -6.49 -12.72
CA GLU A 59 -2.40 -5.08 -12.47
C GLU A 59 -1.86 -4.58 -11.15
N TRP A 60 -1.64 -5.48 -10.19
CA TRP A 60 -1.11 -5.05 -8.89
C TRP A 60 -0.39 -6.19 -8.18
N ASP A 61 0.56 -5.81 -7.34
CA ASP A 61 1.25 -6.71 -6.44
C ASP A 61 1.53 -5.94 -5.15
N HIS A 62 1.88 -6.65 -4.10
CA HIS A 62 2.17 -6.00 -2.83
C HIS A 62 3.34 -6.65 -2.12
N ASP A 63 3.99 -5.86 -1.29
CA ASP A 63 5.00 -6.31 -0.34
C ASP A 63 4.73 -5.65 0.99
N LEU A 64 4.72 -6.43 2.06
CA LEU A 64 4.49 -5.92 3.40
C LEU A 64 5.67 -6.30 4.29
N GLN A 65 6.26 -5.30 4.91
CA GLN A 65 7.33 -5.50 5.89
C GLN A 65 6.86 -4.97 7.23
N ASP A 66 7.10 -5.73 8.28
CA ASP A 66 6.75 -5.37 9.66
C ASP A 66 7.96 -5.72 10.51
N VAL A 67 8.69 -4.68 10.92
CA VAL A 67 9.97 -4.83 11.62
C VAL A 67 9.87 -4.16 12.99
N VAL A 68 10.31 -4.88 14.02
CA VAL A 68 10.44 -4.30 15.36
C VAL A 68 11.82 -3.66 15.47
N GLU A 69 11.82 -2.37 15.75
CA GLU A 69 13.05 -1.58 15.88
C GLU A 69 13.42 -1.41 17.36
N ALA A 70 14.64 -0.93 17.59
CA ALA A 70 15.11 -0.64 18.93
C ALA A 70 14.14 0.29 19.65
N GLY A 71 13.90 0.05 20.93
CA GLY A 71 12.96 0.84 21.71
C GLY A 71 11.51 0.41 21.60
N GLY A 72 11.25 -0.70 20.91
CA GLY A 72 9.90 -1.24 20.80
C GLY A 72 9.04 -0.58 19.72
N TRP A 73 9.65 0.16 18.80
CA TRP A 73 8.93 0.74 17.67
C TRP A 73 8.67 -0.32 16.61
N HIS A 74 7.48 -0.25 16.00
CA HIS A 74 7.10 -1.13 14.91
C HIS A 74 7.07 -0.34 13.62
N ALA A 75 7.96 -0.69 12.70
CA ALA A 75 8.01 -0.06 11.38
C ALA A 75 7.28 -0.95 10.38
N VAL A 76 6.19 -0.45 9.83
CA VAL A 76 5.38 -1.17 8.84
C VAL A 76 5.52 -0.46 7.52
N THR A 77 5.94 -1.19 6.49
CA THR A 77 6.06 -0.65 5.13
C THR A 77 5.17 -1.48 4.21
N LEU A 78 4.24 -0.83 3.55
CA LEU A 78 3.41 -1.46 2.53
C LEU A 78 3.76 -0.84 1.18
N THR A 79 4.18 -1.68 0.25
CA THR A 79 4.52 -1.26 -1.11
C THR A 79 3.58 -1.95 -2.08
N LEU A 80 2.91 -1.17 -2.92
CA LEU A 80 2.08 -1.68 -4.00
C LEU A 80 2.74 -1.35 -5.33
N THR A 81 2.87 -2.35 -6.18
CA THR A 81 3.30 -2.17 -7.57
C THR A 81 2.05 -2.25 -8.42
N ALA A 82 1.78 -1.24 -9.23
CA ALA A 82 0.44 -1.06 -9.80
C ALA A 82 0.48 -0.65 -11.26
N SER A 83 -0.56 -1.10 -11.99
CA SER A 83 -0.86 -0.53 -13.31
C SER A 83 -1.41 0.89 -13.12
N GLU A 84 -1.44 1.66 -14.20
CA GLU A 84 -2.05 3.00 -14.16
C GLU A 84 -3.51 2.93 -13.74
N ARG A 85 -4.24 1.94 -14.25
CA ARG A 85 -5.65 1.75 -13.92
C ARG A 85 -5.84 1.49 -12.43
N PHE A 86 -5.06 0.57 -11.86
CA PHE A 86 -5.13 0.27 -10.43
C PHE A 86 -4.79 1.52 -9.61
N ALA A 87 -3.72 2.22 -9.99
CA ALA A 87 -3.29 3.40 -9.25
C ALA A 87 -4.35 4.50 -9.27
N GLN A 88 -5.02 4.71 -10.40
CA GLN A 88 -6.07 5.71 -10.48
C GLN A 88 -7.24 5.38 -9.55
N GLU A 89 -7.68 4.12 -9.55
CA GLU A 89 -8.79 3.72 -8.69
C GLU A 89 -8.38 3.74 -7.22
N PHE A 90 -7.14 3.33 -6.93
CA PHE A 90 -6.61 3.38 -5.57
C PHE A 90 -6.58 4.81 -5.03
N LEU A 91 -6.06 5.74 -5.82
CA LEU A 91 -5.95 7.12 -5.39
C LEU A 91 -7.33 7.78 -5.26
N ALA A 92 -8.30 7.38 -6.06
CA ALA A 92 -9.66 7.85 -5.92
C ALA A 92 -10.27 7.41 -4.58
N GLU A 93 -9.90 6.23 -4.10
CA GLU A 93 -10.44 5.68 -2.85
C GLU A 93 -9.67 6.17 -1.63
N PHE A 94 -8.34 6.18 -1.68
CA PHE A 94 -7.49 6.42 -0.53
C PHE A 94 -6.61 7.66 -0.62
N GLY A 95 -6.46 8.25 -1.79
CA GLY A 95 -5.51 9.34 -2.03
C GLY A 95 -5.96 10.68 -1.55
N GLY A 96 -7.04 10.84 -1.13
CA GLY A 96 -7.63 11.96 -0.50
C GLY A 96 -7.33 13.34 -0.93
N ARG A 97 -6.87 13.75 -0.64
CA ARG A 97 -6.95 14.65 -0.47
C ARG A 97 -6.85 15.75 -0.27
N ASP A 98 -6.95 16.19 -0.39
CA ASP A 98 -6.85 17.11 -0.33
C ASP A 98 -7.17 17.97 -0.32
N ASP A 99 -7.32 18.11 -0.27
CA ASP A 99 -7.61 18.85 -0.42
C ASP A 99 -7.92 19.39 -0.27
#